data_f1bd24730c0355bb2f5d7d2e2ccfda4c
#
_entry.id   f1bd24730c0355bb2f5d7d2e2ccfda4c
#
_cell.length_a   1.000
_cell.length_b   1.000
_cell.length_c   1.000
_cell.angle_alpha   90.00
_cell.angle_beta   90.00
_cell.angle_gamma   90.00
#
_symmetry.space_group_name_H-M   'P 1'
#
loop_
_entity.id
_entity.type
_entity.pdbx_description
1 polymer ?
#
loop_
_entity_poly.entity_id
_entity_poly.type
_entity_poly.pdbx_seq_one_letter_code
_entity_poly.pdbx_strand_id
1 'polypeptide(L)'
;MLVRVEIPVDAAGIDNLLRRAFPTGAEADLVHQLREDGLLTLGVVATDDEGGVVGYAAFSPVLIDGEDRQWVALAPLAVDDSLRRQGVGEKLVYEGLDALNEFGYTAVVVLGNPAYYSRFGFVPAVEQQLHCRWPDSESVFQVYPLADNHVVGEGSPEGESGLESASGLVEYAEPFNRFL
;
A
#
# COMPACT_ATOMS: atom_id res chain seq x y z
N MET A 1 -13.31 3.46 -17.98
CA MET A 1 -12.14 3.04 -17.19
C MET A 1 -12.54 1.95 -16.24
N LEU A 2 -11.72 0.91 -16.13
CA LEU A 2 -11.98 -0.22 -15.26
C LEU A 2 -10.89 -0.30 -14.20
N VAL A 3 -11.27 -0.49 -12.92
CA VAL A 3 -10.34 -0.69 -11.81
C VAL A 3 -10.56 -2.11 -11.29
N ARG A 4 -9.49 -2.91 -11.26
CA ARG A 4 -9.58 -4.32 -10.89
C ARG A 4 -8.24 -4.86 -10.38
N VAL A 5 -8.28 -6.04 -9.79
CA VAL A 5 -7.05 -6.74 -9.41
C VAL A 5 -6.27 -7.11 -10.66
N GLU A 6 -4.95 -6.98 -10.60
CA GLU A 6 -4.08 -7.27 -11.74
C GLU A 6 -4.10 -8.77 -12.08
N ILE A 7 -3.86 -9.06 -13.35
CA ILE A 7 -3.64 -10.43 -13.83
C ILE A 7 -2.28 -10.45 -14.53
N PRO A 8 -1.71 -11.65 -14.78
CA PRO A 8 -0.33 -11.72 -15.28
C PRO A 8 -0.06 -10.93 -16.55
N VAL A 9 -1.01 -10.82 -17.45
CA VAL A 9 -0.83 -10.10 -18.71
C VAL A 9 -0.60 -8.60 -18.48
N ASP A 10 -0.98 -8.08 -17.33
CA ASP A 10 -0.84 -6.65 -17.03
C ASP A 10 0.60 -6.24 -16.73
N ALA A 11 1.50 -7.19 -16.46
CA ALA A 11 2.84 -6.88 -15.96
C ALA A 11 3.61 -5.89 -16.85
N ALA A 12 3.55 -6.07 -18.18
CA ALA A 12 4.27 -5.18 -19.10
C ALA A 12 3.69 -3.77 -19.07
N GLY A 13 2.36 -3.64 -19.03
CA GLY A 13 1.72 -2.32 -18.96
C GLY A 13 2.00 -1.61 -17.64
N ILE A 14 2.03 -2.37 -16.55
CA ILE A 14 2.38 -1.82 -15.23
C ILE A 14 3.82 -1.30 -15.26
N ASP A 15 4.76 -2.07 -15.79
CA ASP A 15 6.16 -1.66 -15.87
C ASP A 15 6.29 -0.37 -16.65
N ASN A 16 5.63 -0.29 -17.82
CA ASN A 16 5.67 0.90 -18.65
C ASN A 16 5.09 2.12 -17.94
N LEU A 17 3.97 1.94 -17.24
CA LEU A 17 3.36 3.04 -16.48
C LEU A 17 4.32 3.56 -15.41
N LEU A 18 4.93 2.66 -14.64
CA LEU A 18 5.81 3.07 -13.55
C LEU A 18 7.05 3.79 -14.06
N ARG A 19 7.61 3.35 -15.20
CA ARG A 19 8.79 4.01 -15.77
C ARG A 19 8.50 5.42 -16.26
N ARG A 20 7.29 5.70 -16.74
CA ARG A 20 6.95 7.05 -17.17
C ARG A 20 6.39 7.92 -16.05
N ALA A 21 5.86 7.31 -14.98
CA ALA A 21 5.26 8.06 -13.87
C ALA A 21 6.28 8.57 -12.86
N PHE A 22 7.43 7.92 -12.74
CA PHE A 22 8.46 8.27 -11.76
C PHE A 22 9.74 8.70 -12.46
N PRO A 23 10.56 9.56 -11.80
CA PRO A 23 11.79 10.08 -12.43
C PRO A 23 12.81 9.02 -12.84
N THR A 24 12.85 7.88 -12.12
CA THR A 24 13.79 6.79 -12.41
C THR A 24 13.01 5.49 -12.56
N GLY A 25 13.70 4.43 -12.96
CA GLY A 25 13.10 3.10 -13.05
C GLY A 25 13.01 2.36 -11.73
N ALA A 26 13.35 3.00 -10.61
CA ALA A 26 13.43 2.30 -9.32
C ALA A 26 12.09 1.68 -8.90
N GLU A 27 10.99 2.39 -9.11
CA GLU A 27 9.66 1.87 -8.74
C GLU A 27 9.24 0.70 -9.62
N ALA A 28 9.55 0.76 -10.92
CA ALA A 28 9.27 -0.36 -11.82
C ALA A 28 10.10 -1.58 -11.44
N ASP A 29 11.37 -1.37 -11.11
CA ASP A 29 12.26 -2.45 -10.69
C ASP A 29 11.81 -3.04 -9.35
N LEU A 30 11.34 -2.20 -8.44
CA LEU A 30 10.80 -2.64 -7.17
C LEU A 30 9.63 -3.60 -7.36
N VAL A 31 8.65 -3.21 -8.17
CA VAL A 31 7.46 -4.06 -8.39
C VAL A 31 7.85 -5.36 -9.07
N HIS A 32 8.76 -5.30 -10.04
CA HIS A 32 9.27 -6.50 -10.69
C HIS A 32 9.89 -7.45 -9.66
N GLN A 33 10.73 -6.92 -8.77
CA GLN A 33 11.41 -7.74 -7.77
C GLN A 33 10.43 -8.31 -6.74
N LEU A 34 9.44 -7.51 -6.31
CA LEU A 34 8.41 -8.01 -5.41
C LEU A 34 7.65 -9.19 -6.04
N ARG A 35 7.35 -9.07 -7.32
CA ARG A 35 6.65 -10.15 -8.04
C ARG A 35 7.52 -11.39 -8.14
N GLU A 36 8.80 -11.23 -8.49
CA GLU A 36 9.73 -12.36 -8.61
C GLU A 36 9.94 -13.06 -7.27
N ASP A 37 9.96 -12.32 -6.17
CA ASP A 37 10.18 -12.86 -4.84
C ASP A 37 8.91 -13.42 -4.20
N GLY A 38 7.76 -13.32 -4.87
CA GLY A 38 6.50 -13.77 -4.30
C GLY A 38 5.99 -12.86 -3.19
N LEU A 39 6.40 -11.59 -3.18
CA LEU A 39 6.06 -10.63 -2.14
C LEU A 39 5.06 -9.56 -2.60
N LEU A 40 4.44 -9.74 -3.75
CA LEU A 40 3.39 -8.84 -4.19
C LEU A 40 2.06 -9.40 -3.70
N THR A 41 1.59 -8.89 -2.57
CA THR A 41 0.36 -9.37 -1.93
C THR A 41 -0.86 -9.07 -2.79
N LEU A 42 -0.91 -7.86 -3.34
CA LEU A 42 -2.03 -7.41 -4.15
C LEU A 42 -1.57 -6.32 -5.09
N GLY A 43 -1.96 -6.41 -6.35
CA GLY A 43 -1.80 -5.33 -7.31
C GLY A 43 -3.16 -4.96 -7.86
N VAL A 44 -3.43 -3.67 -7.96
CA VAL A 44 -4.68 -3.14 -8.50
C VAL A 44 -4.35 -2.26 -9.68
N VAL A 45 -5.01 -2.49 -10.82
CA VAL A 45 -4.79 -1.72 -12.04
C VAL A 45 -6.03 -0.92 -12.41
N ALA A 46 -5.81 0.24 -13.01
CA ALA A 46 -6.83 0.98 -13.71
C ALA A 46 -6.50 0.93 -15.20
N THR A 47 -7.46 0.53 -16.01
CA THR A 47 -7.26 0.44 -17.46
C THR A 47 -8.20 1.38 -18.19
N ASP A 48 -7.73 1.92 -19.32
CA ASP A 48 -8.57 2.77 -20.16
C ASP A 48 -9.46 1.91 -21.08
N ASP A 49 -10.21 2.56 -21.96
CA ASP A 49 -11.15 1.86 -22.83
C ASP A 49 -10.46 0.96 -23.85
N GLU A 50 -9.17 1.18 -24.07
CA GLU A 50 -8.37 0.37 -24.99
C GLU A 50 -7.58 -0.71 -24.27
N GLY A 51 -7.76 -0.83 -22.95
CA GLY A 51 -7.08 -1.82 -22.14
C GLY A 51 -5.67 -1.41 -21.68
N GLY A 52 -5.27 -0.16 -21.94
CA GLY A 52 -3.97 0.33 -21.48
C GLY A 52 -3.95 0.57 -19.98
N VAL A 53 -2.84 0.25 -19.32
CA VAL A 53 -2.70 0.49 -17.88
C VAL A 53 -2.41 1.96 -17.64
N VAL A 54 -3.33 2.64 -16.94
CA VAL A 54 -3.25 4.07 -16.67
C VAL A 54 -3.14 4.38 -15.17
N GLY A 55 -3.24 3.38 -14.33
CA GLY A 55 -3.05 3.53 -12.89
C GLY A 55 -2.68 2.21 -12.25
N TYR A 56 -1.97 2.28 -11.13
CA TYR A 56 -1.51 1.07 -10.43
C TYR A 56 -1.27 1.34 -8.95
N ALA A 57 -1.66 0.39 -8.13
CA ALA A 57 -1.36 0.39 -6.70
C ALA A 57 -0.85 -1.01 -6.32
N ALA A 58 0.28 -1.06 -5.63
CA ALA A 58 0.87 -2.32 -5.17
C ALA A 58 0.84 -2.37 -3.64
N PHE A 59 0.58 -3.57 -3.12
CA PHE A 59 0.59 -3.83 -1.68
C PHE A 59 1.51 -5.03 -1.43
N SER A 60 2.40 -4.89 -0.46
CA SER A 60 3.38 -5.93 -0.13
C SER A 60 3.50 -6.09 1.38
N PRO A 61 3.91 -7.26 1.87
CA PRO A 61 3.89 -7.53 3.31
C PRO A 61 4.93 -6.70 4.06
N VAL A 62 4.58 -6.34 5.29
CA VAL A 62 5.52 -5.76 6.23
C VAL A 62 5.53 -6.61 7.49
N LEU A 63 6.63 -6.53 8.24
CA LEU A 63 6.75 -7.17 9.53
C LEU A 63 6.68 -6.11 10.62
N ILE A 64 6.12 -6.46 11.75
CA ILE A 64 6.06 -5.59 12.92
C ILE A 64 6.95 -6.22 13.99
N ASP A 65 8.08 -5.56 14.30
CA ASP A 65 9.08 -6.10 15.22
C ASP A 65 9.50 -7.52 14.83
N GLY A 66 9.63 -7.74 13.51
CA GLY A 66 10.05 -9.03 12.99
C GLY A 66 8.95 -10.07 12.83
N GLU A 67 7.71 -9.74 13.15
CA GLU A 67 6.58 -10.69 13.07
C GLU A 67 5.61 -10.32 11.96
N ASP A 68 5.08 -11.36 11.28
CA ASP A 68 4.02 -11.20 10.30
C ASP A 68 2.70 -11.10 11.05
N ARG A 69 2.07 -9.95 10.99
CA ARG A 69 0.76 -9.70 11.61
C ARG A 69 -0.33 -9.44 10.59
N GLN A 70 -0.08 -9.81 9.34
CA GLN A 70 -0.99 -9.59 8.21
C GLN A 70 -1.21 -8.10 7.95
N TRP A 71 -0.11 -7.36 7.96
CA TRP A 71 -0.06 -5.96 7.58
C TRP A 71 0.63 -5.84 6.23
N VAL A 72 0.21 -4.87 5.45
CA VAL A 72 0.84 -4.60 4.15
C VAL A 72 1.17 -3.13 4.03
N ALA A 73 2.11 -2.83 3.12
CA ALA A 73 2.45 -1.47 2.75
C ALA A 73 1.89 -1.18 1.37
N LEU A 74 1.34 0.02 1.20
CA LEU A 74 0.92 0.54 -0.10
C LEU A 74 2.08 1.32 -0.71
N ALA A 75 2.69 0.80 -1.74
CA ALA A 75 3.71 1.45 -2.55
C ALA A 75 4.13 0.54 -3.69
N PRO A 76 4.32 1.05 -4.89
CA PRO A 76 4.02 2.41 -5.30
C PRO A 76 2.53 2.61 -5.66
N LEU A 77 2.13 3.86 -5.71
CA LEU A 77 0.83 4.28 -6.25
C LEU A 77 1.12 5.22 -7.41
N ALA A 78 0.62 4.91 -8.59
CA ALA A 78 0.89 5.70 -9.78
C ALA A 78 -0.37 5.92 -10.60
N VAL A 79 -0.50 7.13 -11.15
CA VAL A 79 -1.57 7.47 -12.10
C VAL A 79 -0.92 8.18 -13.28
N ASP A 80 -1.34 7.82 -14.49
CA ASP A 80 -0.85 8.47 -15.70
C ASP A 80 -1.07 9.98 -15.60
N ASP A 81 -0.06 10.77 -16.00
CA ASP A 81 -0.12 12.22 -15.91
C ASP A 81 -1.38 12.82 -16.55
N SER A 82 -1.82 12.23 -17.66
CA SER A 82 -3.00 12.71 -18.38
C SER A 82 -4.30 12.55 -17.60
N LEU A 83 -4.29 11.71 -16.55
CA LEU A 83 -5.48 11.39 -15.78
C LEU A 83 -5.39 11.82 -14.31
N ARG A 84 -4.39 12.61 -13.96
CA ARG A 84 -4.25 13.10 -12.58
C ARG A 84 -5.41 14.03 -12.23
N ARG A 85 -5.78 14.04 -10.95
CA ARG A 85 -6.86 14.87 -10.39
C ARG A 85 -8.24 14.49 -10.91
N GLN A 86 -8.39 13.26 -11.41
CA GLN A 86 -9.66 12.74 -11.89
C GLN A 86 -10.19 11.59 -11.03
N GLY A 87 -9.61 11.41 -9.84
CA GLY A 87 -10.05 10.40 -8.90
C GLY A 87 -9.57 8.99 -9.18
N VAL A 88 -8.64 8.79 -10.10
CA VAL A 88 -8.14 7.44 -10.42
C VAL A 88 -7.39 6.86 -9.23
N GLY A 89 -6.51 7.65 -8.61
CA GLY A 89 -5.78 7.20 -7.42
C GLY A 89 -6.70 6.79 -6.29
N GLU A 90 -7.75 7.57 -6.08
CA GLU A 90 -8.73 7.23 -5.04
C GLU A 90 -9.41 5.90 -5.31
N LYS A 91 -9.80 5.65 -6.54
CA LYS A 91 -10.44 4.38 -6.91
C LYS A 91 -9.50 3.20 -6.70
N LEU A 92 -8.22 3.37 -7.01
CA LEU A 92 -7.21 2.34 -6.81
C LEU A 92 -7.06 2.02 -5.32
N VAL A 93 -6.98 3.05 -4.48
CA VAL A 93 -6.81 2.85 -3.04
C VAL A 93 -8.06 2.17 -2.45
N TYR A 94 -9.25 2.65 -2.78
CA TYR A 94 -10.48 2.04 -2.26
C TYR A 94 -10.61 0.59 -2.70
N GLU A 95 -10.31 0.29 -3.95
CA GLU A 95 -10.39 -1.09 -4.43
C GLU A 95 -9.40 -1.99 -3.67
N GLY A 96 -8.20 -1.49 -3.44
CA GLY A 96 -7.19 -2.23 -2.67
C GLY A 96 -7.61 -2.45 -1.23
N LEU A 97 -8.09 -1.42 -0.56
CA LEU A 97 -8.54 -1.53 0.83
C LEU A 97 -9.71 -2.51 0.96
N ASP A 98 -10.66 -2.46 0.03
CA ASP A 98 -11.79 -3.38 0.04
C ASP A 98 -11.35 -4.82 -0.13
N ALA A 99 -10.44 -5.09 -1.06
CA ALA A 99 -9.94 -6.43 -1.29
C ALA A 99 -9.17 -6.97 -0.08
N LEU A 100 -8.32 -6.13 0.51
CA LEU A 100 -7.54 -6.53 1.68
C LEU A 100 -8.43 -6.80 2.88
N ASN A 101 -9.46 -5.98 3.07
CA ASN A 101 -10.43 -6.18 4.14
C ASN A 101 -11.15 -7.51 3.98
N GLU A 102 -11.55 -7.82 2.75
CA GLU A 102 -12.22 -9.08 2.43
C GLU A 102 -11.31 -10.29 2.70
N PHE A 103 -10.01 -10.15 2.44
CA PHE A 103 -9.05 -11.21 2.67
C PHE A 103 -8.59 -11.32 4.13
N GLY A 104 -9.05 -10.44 5.00
CA GLY A 104 -8.75 -10.52 6.43
C GLY A 104 -7.43 -9.90 6.86
N TYR A 105 -6.86 -9.01 6.06
CA TYR A 105 -5.66 -8.29 6.48
C TYR A 105 -5.96 -7.30 7.59
N THR A 106 -4.96 -7.03 8.44
CA THR A 106 -5.14 -6.24 9.66
C THR A 106 -5.03 -4.74 9.43
N ALA A 107 -4.05 -4.32 8.66
CA ALA A 107 -3.77 -2.89 8.47
C ALA A 107 -2.93 -2.65 7.24
N VAL A 108 -2.98 -1.40 6.76
CA VAL A 108 -2.16 -0.93 5.64
C VAL A 108 -1.34 0.26 6.12
N VAL A 109 -0.05 0.27 5.83
CA VAL A 109 0.81 1.42 6.11
C VAL A 109 1.18 2.10 4.81
N VAL A 110 1.47 3.40 4.89
CA VAL A 110 1.86 4.19 3.72
C VAL A 110 2.81 5.31 4.13
N LEU A 111 3.71 5.65 3.23
CA LEU A 111 4.54 6.85 3.32
C LEU A 111 4.06 7.79 2.22
N GLY A 112 3.54 8.96 2.60
CA GLY A 112 3.02 9.87 1.61
C GLY A 112 2.39 11.12 2.22
N ASN A 113 1.72 11.89 1.39
CA ASN A 113 1.11 13.15 1.81
C ASN A 113 -0.09 12.88 2.72
N PRO A 114 -0.05 13.32 4.00
CA PRO A 114 -1.17 13.12 4.91
C PRO A 114 -2.46 13.78 4.43
N ALA A 115 -2.38 14.91 3.75
CA ALA A 115 -3.57 15.57 3.22
C ALA A 115 -4.28 14.68 2.18
N TYR A 116 -3.53 13.85 1.47
CA TYR A 116 -4.11 12.93 0.51
C TYR A 116 -4.68 11.68 1.21
N TYR A 117 -3.86 11.03 2.05
CA TYR A 117 -4.23 9.74 2.62
C TYR A 117 -5.23 9.83 3.76
N SER A 118 -5.32 10.98 4.46
CA SER A 118 -6.31 11.15 5.51
C SER A 118 -7.74 11.04 4.99
N ARG A 119 -7.96 11.32 3.71
CA ARG A 119 -9.30 11.22 3.11
C ARG A 119 -9.83 9.78 3.12
N PHE A 120 -8.93 8.80 3.17
CA PHE A 120 -9.33 7.38 3.22
C PHE A 120 -9.50 6.88 4.64
N GLY A 121 -9.02 7.61 5.62
CA GLY A 121 -9.04 7.19 7.02
C GLY A 121 -7.68 6.80 7.56
N PHE A 122 -6.59 7.01 6.82
CA PHE A 122 -5.25 6.82 7.35
C PHE A 122 -4.99 7.85 8.46
N VAL A 123 -4.30 7.40 9.49
CA VAL A 123 -3.94 8.24 10.64
C VAL A 123 -2.43 8.20 10.84
N PRO A 124 -1.85 9.23 11.51
CA PRO A 124 -0.40 9.21 11.74
C PRO A 124 0.04 7.96 12.50
N ALA A 125 1.02 7.26 11.96
CA ALA A 125 1.50 6.03 12.57
C ALA A 125 2.21 6.29 13.90
N VAL A 126 2.79 7.47 14.08
CA VAL A 126 3.46 7.84 15.32
C VAL A 126 2.48 7.85 16.50
N GLU A 127 1.22 8.16 16.26
CA GLU A 127 0.19 8.12 17.31
C GLU A 127 -0.11 6.71 17.77
N GLN A 128 0.28 5.72 16.99
CA GLN A 128 0.15 4.30 17.31
C GLN A 128 1.49 3.71 17.75
N GLN A 129 2.49 4.57 17.99
CA GLN A 129 3.85 4.16 18.41
C GLN A 129 4.56 3.31 17.37
N LEU A 130 4.24 3.52 16.10
CA LEU A 130 4.84 2.82 14.97
C LEU A 130 5.86 3.71 14.29
N HIS A 131 6.95 3.11 13.82
CA HIS A 131 7.98 3.82 13.07
C HIS A 131 8.56 2.90 12.01
N CYS A 132 9.22 3.48 11.02
CA CYS A 132 9.87 2.73 9.96
C CYS A 132 11.33 3.18 9.82
N ARG A 133 12.06 2.52 8.92
CA ARG A 133 13.51 2.69 8.82
C ARG A 133 13.95 3.95 8.09
N TRP A 134 13.05 4.62 7.37
CA TRP A 134 13.42 5.84 6.65
C TRP A 134 13.51 7.00 7.62
N PRO A 135 14.67 7.71 7.65
CA PRO A 135 14.82 8.84 8.57
C PRO A 135 13.85 9.96 8.23
N ASP A 136 13.44 10.68 9.27
CA ASP A 136 12.59 11.87 9.13
C ASP A 136 11.24 11.59 8.45
N SER A 137 10.73 10.36 8.61
CA SER A 137 9.48 9.95 7.97
C SER A 137 8.25 10.07 8.87
N GLU A 138 8.40 10.48 10.13
CA GLU A 138 7.32 10.46 11.11
C GLU A 138 6.10 11.27 10.65
N SER A 139 6.31 12.38 9.97
CA SER A 139 5.22 13.24 9.53
C SER A 139 4.45 12.68 8.34
N VAL A 140 5.02 11.69 7.64
CA VAL A 140 4.40 11.13 6.43
C VAL A 140 4.08 9.65 6.55
N PHE A 141 4.45 9.02 7.66
CA PHE A 141 4.16 7.60 7.88
C PHE A 141 2.78 7.47 8.52
N GLN A 142 1.92 6.70 7.88
CA GLN A 142 0.51 6.61 8.26
C GLN A 142 0.03 5.17 8.22
N VAL A 143 -1.03 4.88 8.97
CA VAL A 143 -1.60 3.54 9.06
C VAL A 143 -3.11 3.62 8.92
N TYR A 144 -3.67 2.61 8.25
CA TYR A 144 -5.11 2.42 8.10
C TYR A 144 -5.51 1.09 8.71
N PRO A 145 -6.34 1.07 9.77
CA PRO A 145 -6.84 -0.18 10.33
C PRO A 145 -7.99 -0.69 9.46
N LEU A 146 -7.91 -1.98 9.09
CA LEU A 146 -8.98 -2.57 8.30
C LEU A 146 -10.14 -2.97 9.22
N ALA A 147 -11.37 -2.72 8.78
CA ALA A 147 -12.55 -2.76 9.64
C ALA A 147 -12.75 -4.10 10.37
N ASP A 148 -12.56 -5.20 9.66
CA ASP A 148 -12.79 -6.51 10.26
C ASP A 148 -11.79 -6.83 11.36
N ASN A 149 -10.57 -6.34 11.22
CA ASN A 149 -9.53 -6.55 12.22
C ASN A 149 -9.62 -5.56 13.35
N HIS A 150 -10.26 -4.45 13.12
CA HIS A 150 -10.58 -3.50 14.17
C HIS A 150 -11.54 -4.15 15.17
N VAL A 151 -12.49 -4.92 14.68
CA VAL A 151 -13.42 -5.68 15.53
C VAL A 151 -12.65 -6.70 16.37
N VAL A 152 -11.63 -7.33 15.81
CA VAL A 152 -10.77 -8.24 16.57
C VAL A 152 -10.12 -7.50 17.75
N GLY A 153 -9.68 -6.27 17.52
CA GLY A 153 -9.12 -5.45 18.57
C GLY A 153 -10.12 -5.21 19.70
N GLU A 154 -11.37 -5.01 19.37
CA GLU A 154 -12.42 -4.81 20.35
C GLU A 154 -12.65 -6.05 21.20
N GLY A 155 -12.36 -7.21 20.66
CA GLY A 155 -12.51 -8.45 21.39
C GLY A 155 -11.44 -8.71 22.43
N SER A 156 -10.41 -7.91 22.51
CA SER A 156 -9.37 -8.11 23.51
C SER A 156 -9.89 -7.69 24.88
N PRO A 157 -9.41 -8.35 25.94
CA PRO A 157 -9.86 -8.01 27.30
C PRO A 157 -9.63 -6.56 27.69
N GLU A 158 -8.60 -5.95 27.12
CA GLU A 158 -8.24 -4.57 27.40
C GLU A 158 -8.89 -3.61 26.43
N GLY A 159 -9.67 -4.10 25.47
CA GLY A 159 -10.27 -3.27 24.46
C GLY A 159 -9.25 -2.73 23.45
N GLU A 160 -8.08 -3.31 23.38
CA GLU A 160 -7.03 -2.86 22.48
C GLU A 160 -7.34 -3.22 21.05
N SER A 161 -7.02 -2.31 20.12
CA SER A 161 -7.07 -2.61 18.70
C SER A 161 -5.84 -3.42 18.32
N GLY A 162 -5.88 -4.05 17.15
CA GLY A 162 -4.69 -4.70 16.62
C GLY A 162 -3.54 -3.73 16.43
N LEU A 163 -3.83 -2.44 16.23
CA LEU A 163 -2.81 -1.41 16.09
C LEU A 163 -2.09 -1.14 17.40
N GLU A 164 -2.83 -1.08 18.50
CA GLU A 164 -2.24 -0.77 19.80
C GLU A 164 -1.27 -1.84 20.26
N SER A 165 -1.59 -3.10 20.01
CA SER A 165 -0.72 -4.20 20.40
C SER A 165 0.45 -4.40 19.47
N ALA A 166 0.48 -3.68 18.36
CA ALA A 166 1.48 -3.82 17.31
C ALA A 166 2.43 -2.62 17.24
N SER A 167 2.61 -1.91 18.37
CA SER A 167 3.54 -0.78 18.39
C SER A 167 4.97 -1.26 18.14
N GLY A 168 5.75 -0.49 17.39
CA GLY A 168 7.14 -0.81 17.16
C GLY A 168 7.61 -0.54 15.74
N LEU A 169 8.65 -1.26 15.34
CA LEU A 169 9.29 -1.07 14.04
C LEU A 169 8.54 -1.82 12.95
N VAL A 170 8.12 -1.06 11.93
CA VAL A 170 7.50 -1.61 10.73
C VAL A 170 8.61 -1.82 9.69
N GLU A 171 8.82 -3.06 9.30
CA GLU A 171 9.86 -3.41 8.33
C GLU A 171 9.24 -3.75 6.99
N TYR A 172 9.56 -2.95 5.98
CA TYR A 172 9.12 -3.21 4.61
C TYR A 172 9.89 -4.39 4.03
N ALA A 173 9.33 -5.02 3.01
CA ALA A 173 9.98 -6.13 2.33
C ALA A 173 11.36 -5.71 1.79
N GLU A 174 12.27 -6.67 1.69
CA GLU A 174 13.68 -6.42 1.35
C GLU A 174 13.87 -5.55 0.09
N PRO A 175 13.14 -5.78 -1.01
CA PRO A 175 13.33 -4.94 -2.21
C PRO A 175 13.18 -3.44 -2.00
N PHE A 176 12.45 -3.01 -0.95
CA PHE A 176 12.32 -1.59 -0.62
C PHE A 176 13.63 -0.98 -0.10
N ASN A 177 14.60 -1.80 0.30
CA ASN A 177 15.89 -1.29 0.81
C ASN A 177 16.63 -0.45 -0.22
N ARG A 178 16.31 -0.59 -1.51
CA ARG A 178 16.89 0.26 -2.57
C ARG A 178 16.59 1.74 -2.39
N PHE A 179 15.62 2.08 -1.55
CA PHE A 179 15.24 3.46 -1.27
C PHE A 179 15.79 3.99 0.04
N LEU A 180 16.58 3.19 0.76
CA LEU A 180 17.20 3.63 2.01
C LEU A 180 18.39 4.56 1.78
#